data_e50003a9792c03c4b671f9028a0f30de
#
_entry.id   e50003a9792c03c4b671f9028a0f30de
#
_cell.length_a   1.000
_cell.length_b   1.000
_cell.length_c   1.000
_cell.angle_alpha   90.00
_cell.angle_beta   90.00
_cell.angle_gamma   90.00
#
_symmetry.space_group_name_H-M   'P 1'
#
loop_
_entity.id
_entity.type
_entity.pdbx_description
1 polymer ?
#
loop_
_entity_poly.entity_id
_entity_poly.type
_entity_poly.pdbx_seq_one_letter_code
_entity_poly.pdbx_strand_id
1 'polypeptide(L)'
;MGGAGTDWLSVGVFAAFTAGVLVLSAMLGRRTSSAGGYFAAHGQVGWFVNGIAFAGDYLSAASFLGICGLIAFWGYDGFLYSIGYLAGWIVALLVVAEPVRRLGKYTFADALNARFRSRAVTVAAAVSTLVVSLFYLVPQMVGAGALIKPLLGLPHWAGVALVGVVVTAIVATAGMVSTTWVQFIKGALLVGLCTLLVGLILGRGFEVRDPGPPRDAPARDVGSVTALPAWAVPGGEPGPDGMVRTEGARTGPLGPVEFLRVFSASEVAAWRTSKVPAPDGTQRSVAAPERIQGNDLLLPGNSPTFRGLRSGSPLDRVDFVSLMVALFLGTASLPHILIRYYTVPDVRSARLSTVAGIGAIGTFYVLTLYLGLGAMTGGRLDTGDSNMAAPLLARGFGSVLFALISSVAFFTVLGTVSGLVLAGSGAVARDLAAAALGRLPEERMQVRVARIAALVLGAGAMALGLLCRDLNASFLVGWAFNVAASANLPALLMALFWRRATGAGVAAAIVAGLVSSLGWVLLSKDAFEKVYGLPAADALAPFSQPAIVTIPFGAAVGVAVSFLRPRSAQEHPGDGAGHPAGERAG
;
A
#
# COMPACT_ATOMS: atom_id res chain seq x y z
N MET A 1 27.31 -2.29 23.05
CA MET A 1 27.22 -2.79 21.67
C MET A 1 27.51 -4.28 21.66
N GLY A 2 26.53 -5.11 22.01
CA GLY A 2 26.65 -6.57 21.87
C GLY A 2 26.33 -6.90 20.41
N GLY A 3 27.31 -7.36 19.64
CA GLY A 3 27.15 -7.81 18.29
C GLY A 3 26.18 -8.99 18.24
N ALA A 4 24.94 -8.74 17.83
CA ALA A 4 24.05 -9.80 17.40
C ALA A 4 24.69 -10.37 16.13
N GLY A 5 25.39 -11.52 16.27
CA GLY A 5 25.97 -12.23 15.12
C GLY A 5 24.89 -12.41 14.05
N THR A 6 25.27 -12.24 12.80
CA THR A 6 24.38 -12.46 11.65
C THR A 6 23.76 -13.84 11.78
N ASP A 7 22.44 -13.91 11.84
CA ASP A 7 21.70 -15.19 11.88
C ASP A 7 21.76 -15.84 10.48
N TRP A 8 22.79 -16.65 10.27
CA TRP A 8 23.04 -17.31 8.99
C TRP A 8 21.89 -18.21 8.53
N LEU A 9 21.09 -18.74 9.47
CA LEU A 9 19.89 -19.50 9.12
C LEU A 9 18.86 -18.59 8.45
N SER A 10 18.59 -17.43 9.05
CA SER A 10 17.67 -16.43 8.47
C SER A 10 18.15 -15.93 7.12
N VAL A 11 19.46 -15.69 6.97
CA VAL A 11 20.07 -15.29 5.70
C VAL A 11 19.91 -16.38 4.63
N GLY A 12 20.19 -17.64 5.00
CA GLY A 12 20.08 -18.79 4.09
C GLY A 12 18.64 -19.00 3.60
N VAL A 13 17.65 -18.95 4.50
CA VAL A 13 16.22 -19.08 4.16
C VAL A 13 15.79 -17.93 3.26
N PHE A 14 16.17 -16.69 3.57
CA PHE A 14 15.86 -15.53 2.76
C PHE A 14 16.47 -15.62 1.36
N ALA A 15 17.74 -16.00 1.25
CA ALA A 15 18.43 -16.14 -0.03
C ALA A 15 17.79 -17.24 -0.90
N ALA A 16 17.49 -18.41 -0.30
CA ALA A 16 16.84 -19.52 -0.99
C ALA A 16 15.44 -19.13 -1.49
N PHE A 17 14.67 -18.45 -0.64
CA PHE A 17 13.32 -17.98 -1.01
C PHE A 17 13.38 -16.95 -2.16
N THR A 18 14.26 -15.96 -2.06
CA THR A 18 14.42 -14.91 -3.10
C THR A 18 14.91 -15.54 -4.41
N ALA A 19 15.87 -16.45 -4.38
CA ALA A 19 16.34 -17.17 -5.56
C ALA A 19 15.22 -18.00 -6.20
N GLY A 20 14.42 -18.71 -5.39
CA GLY A 20 13.26 -19.49 -5.85
C GLY A 20 12.24 -18.64 -6.61
N VAL A 21 11.94 -17.44 -6.08
CA VAL A 21 11.04 -16.48 -6.73
C VAL A 21 11.61 -15.98 -8.06
N LEU A 22 12.89 -15.65 -8.10
CA LEU A 22 13.56 -15.20 -9.33
C LEU A 22 13.56 -16.28 -10.41
N VAL A 23 13.88 -17.53 -10.03
CA VAL A 23 13.85 -18.68 -10.94
C VAL A 23 12.43 -18.90 -11.47
N LEU A 24 11.42 -18.89 -10.58
CA LEU A 24 10.02 -19.04 -10.97
C LEU A 24 9.59 -17.93 -11.94
N SER A 25 9.93 -16.67 -11.63
CA SER A 25 9.64 -15.53 -12.50
C SER A 25 10.28 -15.67 -13.87
N ALA A 26 11.55 -16.08 -13.92
CA ALA A 26 12.27 -16.31 -15.18
C ALA A 26 11.68 -17.47 -16.00
N MET A 27 11.30 -18.57 -15.35
CA MET A 27 10.66 -19.72 -16.01
C MET A 27 9.32 -19.35 -16.64
N LEU A 28 8.49 -18.61 -15.92
CA LEU A 28 7.18 -18.15 -16.39
C LEU A 28 7.31 -17.07 -17.47
N GLY A 29 8.32 -16.19 -17.35
CA GLY A 29 8.60 -15.10 -18.29
C GLY A 29 9.03 -15.59 -19.68
N ARG A 30 9.68 -16.76 -19.80
CA ARG A 30 10.09 -17.34 -21.09
C ARG A 30 8.96 -17.63 -22.06
N ARG A 31 7.71 -17.69 -21.59
CA ARG A 31 6.50 -17.96 -22.39
C ARG A 31 5.86 -16.70 -22.96
N THR A 32 6.40 -15.50 -22.72
CA THR A 32 5.77 -14.22 -23.08
C THR A 32 6.60 -13.46 -24.10
N SER A 33 6.44 -13.80 -25.39
CA SER A 33 7.14 -13.12 -26.49
C SER A 33 6.31 -12.04 -27.20
N SER A 34 5.00 -11.96 -26.96
CA SER A 34 4.09 -11.01 -27.60
C SER A 34 3.66 -9.88 -26.67
N ALA A 35 3.24 -8.72 -27.23
CA ALA A 35 2.70 -7.60 -26.48
C ALA A 35 1.45 -8.00 -25.66
N GLY A 36 0.57 -8.83 -26.21
CA GLY A 36 -0.61 -9.34 -25.51
C GLY A 36 -0.26 -10.19 -24.28
N GLY A 37 0.77 -11.03 -24.36
CA GLY A 37 1.29 -11.79 -23.24
C GLY A 37 1.97 -10.90 -22.20
N TYR A 38 2.77 -9.93 -22.66
CA TYR A 38 3.53 -9.05 -21.80
C TYR A 38 2.64 -8.09 -20.99
N PHE A 39 1.61 -7.48 -21.61
CA PHE A 39 0.78 -6.46 -20.94
C PHE A 39 -0.55 -6.99 -20.35
N ALA A 40 -1.13 -8.08 -20.86
CA ALA A 40 -2.45 -8.53 -20.46
C ALA A 40 -2.60 -10.06 -20.29
N ALA A 41 -1.51 -10.81 -20.22
CA ALA A 41 -1.53 -12.28 -20.08
C ALA A 41 -2.52 -12.99 -21.04
N HIS A 42 -2.66 -12.48 -22.26
CA HIS A 42 -3.61 -12.93 -23.30
C HIS A 42 -5.11 -12.93 -22.85
N GLY A 43 -5.46 -12.35 -21.71
CA GLY A 43 -6.82 -12.34 -21.18
C GLY A 43 -7.35 -13.72 -20.78
N GLN A 44 -6.50 -14.67 -20.41
CA GLN A 44 -6.86 -16.07 -20.15
C GLN A 44 -6.68 -16.52 -18.71
N VAL A 45 -6.40 -15.60 -17.79
CA VAL A 45 -6.22 -15.94 -16.37
C VAL A 45 -7.58 -16.30 -15.74
N GLY A 46 -7.64 -17.44 -15.03
CA GLY A 46 -8.84 -17.83 -14.29
C GLY A 46 -9.20 -16.82 -13.19
N TRP A 47 -10.49 -16.60 -12.97
CA TRP A 47 -11.00 -15.58 -12.04
C TRP A 47 -10.47 -15.73 -10.61
N PHE A 48 -10.34 -16.95 -10.09
CA PHE A 48 -9.82 -17.18 -8.73
C PHE A 48 -8.34 -16.83 -8.61
N VAL A 49 -7.51 -17.31 -9.58
CA VAL A 49 -6.08 -16.99 -9.63
C VAL A 49 -5.89 -15.49 -9.74
N ASN A 50 -6.67 -14.83 -10.60
CA ASN A 50 -6.60 -13.37 -10.74
C ASN A 50 -7.07 -12.64 -9.47
N GLY A 51 -8.08 -13.15 -8.77
CA GLY A 51 -8.56 -12.57 -7.51
C GLY A 51 -7.51 -12.61 -6.40
N ILE A 52 -6.86 -13.76 -6.20
CA ILE A 52 -5.74 -13.86 -5.24
C ILE A 52 -4.53 -13.05 -5.73
N ALA A 53 -4.29 -12.99 -7.06
CA ALA A 53 -3.25 -12.12 -7.61
C ALA A 53 -3.58 -10.62 -7.42
N PHE A 54 -4.84 -10.20 -7.46
CA PHE A 54 -5.26 -8.86 -7.04
C PHE A 54 -4.86 -8.59 -5.60
N ALA A 55 -5.21 -9.52 -4.68
CA ALA A 55 -4.79 -9.39 -3.29
C ALA A 55 -3.26 -9.33 -3.18
N GLY A 56 -2.55 -10.21 -3.88
CA GLY A 56 -1.09 -10.19 -3.89
C GLY A 56 -0.50 -8.89 -4.41
N ASP A 57 -1.06 -8.26 -5.43
CA ASP A 57 -0.56 -6.99 -5.97
C ASP A 57 -0.84 -5.81 -5.02
N TYR A 58 -2.03 -5.81 -4.43
CA TYR A 58 -2.49 -4.77 -3.55
C TYR A 58 -1.85 -4.83 -2.15
N LEU A 59 -1.71 -6.04 -1.58
CA LEU A 59 -1.03 -6.24 -0.30
C LEU A 59 0.48 -5.98 -0.47
N SER A 60 0.89 -4.81 -0.07
CA SER A 60 2.22 -4.21 -0.27
C SER A 60 2.97 -4.07 1.07
N ALA A 61 4.16 -3.49 1.05
CA ALA A 61 4.88 -3.10 2.26
C ALA A 61 4.00 -2.24 3.18
N ALA A 62 3.24 -1.32 2.63
CA ALA A 62 2.33 -0.49 3.40
C ALA A 62 1.24 -1.31 4.07
N SER A 63 0.58 -2.22 3.32
CA SER A 63 -0.50 -3.04 3.86
C SER A 63 -0.05 -4.02 4.94
N PHE A 64 1.20 -4.48 4.89
CA PHE A 64 1.74 -5.44 5.85
C PHE A 64 2.59 -4.75 6.92
N LEU A 65 3.75 -4.21 6.53
CA LEU A 65 4.70 -3.64 7.49
C LEU A 65 4.16 -2.34 8.09
N GLY A 66 3.64 -1.45 7.24
CA GLY A 66 3.18 -0.14 7.65
C GLY A 66 1.96 -0.20 8.58
N ILE A 67 0.92 -0.98 8.22
CA ILE A 67 -0.30 -1.11 9.04
C ILE A 67 0.00 -1.82 10.36
N CYS A 68 0.72 -2.95 10.34
CA CYS A 68 1.11 -3.63 11.58
C CYS A 68 1.91 -2.69 12.49
N GLY A 69 2.81 -1.89 11.91
CA GLY A 69 3.56 -0.87 12.63
C GLY A 69 2.70 0.21 13.25
N LEU A 70 1.77 0.79 12.48
CA LEU A 70 0.87 1.81 13.01
C LEU A 70 -0.02 1.27 14.13
N ILE A 71 -0.52 0.03 14.00
CA ILE A 71 -1.30 -0.62 15.07
C ILE A 71 -0.42 -0.86 16.30
N ALA A 72 0.82 -1.31 16.11
CA ALA A 72 1.74 -1.56 17.21
C ALA A 72 2.09 -0.29 18.01
N PHE A 73 2.03 0.89 17.40
CA PHE A 73 2.32 2.15 18.08
C PHE A 73 1.07 2.93 18.49
N TRP A 74 -0.04 2.85 17.71
CA TRP A 74 -1.19 3.72 17.87
C TRP A 74 -2.52 2.97 18.03
N GLY A 75 -2.49 1.64 18.14
CA GLY A 75 -3.68 0.82 18.29
C GLY A 75 -4.60 0.87 17.08
N TYR A 76 -5.88 1.09 17.30
CA TYR A 76 -6.92 1.04 16.27
C TYR A 76 -6.72 2.04 15.12
N ASP A 77 -6.02 3.15 15.35
CA ASP A 77 -5.74 4.13 14.30
C ASP A 77 -5.01 3.52 13.09
N GLY A 78 -4.07 2.60 13.34
CA GLY A 78 -3.44 1.87 12.24
C GLY A 78 -4.42 1.02 11.44
N PHE A 79 -5.45 0.48 12.10
CA PHE A 79 -6.48 -0.33 11.46
C PHE A 79 -7.45 0.50 10.60
N LEU A 80 -7.61 1.79 10.85
CA LEU A 80 -8.42 2.68 10.01
C LEU A 80 -7.91 2.76 8.57
N TYR A 81 -6.59 2.64 8.36
CA TYR A 81 -6.04 2.49 7.00
C TYR A 81 -6.58 1.24 6.30
N SER A 82 -6.66 0.11 7.00
CA SER A 82 -7.21 -1.14 6.46
C SER A 82 -8.67 -0.98 6.02
N ILE A 83 -9.48 -0.30 6.85
CA ILE A 83 -10.89 -0.02 6.55
C ILE A 83 -10.99 0.84 5.29
N GLY A 84 -10.20 1.91 5.21
CA GLY A 84 -10.15 2.80 4.05
C GLY A 84 -9.80 2.06 2.76
N TYR A 85 -8.75 1.27 2.80
CA TYR A 85 -8.31 0.46 1.67
C TYR A 85 -9.35 -0.57 1.22
N LEU A 86 -9.97 -1.29 2.16
CA LEU A 86 -10.97 -2.32 1.84
C LEU A 86 -12.25 -1.72 1.26
N ALA A 87 -12.71 -0.59 1.79
CA ALA A 87 -13.88 0.11 1.28
C ALA A 87 -13.70 0.56 -0.18
N GLY A 88 -12.47 0.96 -0.55
CA GLY A 88 -12.14 1.29 -1.94
C GLY A 88 -12.30 0.13 -2.91
N TRP A 89 -12.09 -1.12 -2.47
CA TRP A 89 -12.35 -2.31 -3.29
C TRP A 89 -13.84 -2.54 -3.53
N ILE A 90 -14.71 -2.15 -2.61
CA ILE A 90 -16.17 -2.18 -2.82
C ILE A 90 -16.54 -1.18 -3.92
N VAL A 91 -15.96 0.03 -3.90
CA VAL A 91 -16.14 1.01 -4.98
C VAL A 91 -15.63 0.45 -6.31
N ALA A 92 -14.44 -0.16 -6.31
CA ALA A 92 -13.88 -0.79 -7.51
C ALA A 92 -14.80 -1.89 -8.08
N LEU A 93 -15.39 -2.74 -7.22
CA LEU A 93 -16.33 -3.79 -7.64
C LEU A 93 -17.59 -3.23 -8.28
N LEU A 94 -18.21 -2.23 -7.63
CA LEU A 94 -19.53 -1.74 -8.02
C LEU A 94 -19.47 -0.77 -9.22
N VAL A 95 -18.41 0.04 -9.30
CA VAL A 95 -18.33 1.17 -10.23
C VAL A 95 -17.36 0.92 -11.38
N VAL A 96 -16.24 0.22 -11.14
CA VAL A 96 -15.08 0.23 -12.02
C VAL A 96 -14.88 -1.08 -12.78
N ALA A 97 -15.02 -2.23 -12.11
CA ALA A 97 -14.60 -3.54 -12.63
C ALA A 97 -15.17 -3.89 -14.00
N GLU A 98 -16.49 -3.79 -14.14
CA GLU A 98 -17.18 -4.13 -15.41
C GLU A 98 -16.92 -3.12 -16.51
N PRO A 99 -17.13 -1.79 -16.29
CA PRO A 99 -16.93 -0.81 -17.35
C PRO A 99 -15.49 -0.77 -17.87
N VAL A 100 -14.50 -0.84 -16.98
CA VAL A 100 -13.09 -0.82 -17.38
C VAL A 100 -12.73 -2.06 -18.21
N ARG A 101 -13.22 -3.26 -17.82
CA ARG A 101 -12.99 -4.48 -18.62
C ARG A 101 -13.54 -4.38 -20.03
N ARG A 102 -14.64 -3.63 -20.25
CA ARG A 102 -15.24 -3.43 -21.58
C ARG A 102 -14.47 -2.44 -22.44
N LEU A 103 -13.82 -1.44 -21.84
CA LEU A 103 -13.24 -0.30 -22.59
C LEU A 103 -11.77 -0.49 -22.99
N GLY A 104 -10.95 -1.09 -22.14
CA GLY A 104 -9.51 -1.11 -22.35
C GLY A 104 -8.96 -2.43 -22.85
N LYS A 105 -7.68 -2.41 -23.26
CA LYS A 105 -6.96 -3.63 -23.69
C LYS A 105 -5.68 -3.85 -22.88
N TYR A 106 -4.87 -2.82 -22.62
CA TYR A 106 -3.53 -2.98 -22.06
C TYR A 106 -3.15 -1.96 -21.00
N THR A 107 -3.55 -0.69 -21.14
CA THR A 107 -3.15 0.39 -20.24
C THR A 107 -4.35 1.16 -19.70
N PHE A 108 -4.12 1.94 -18.64
CA PHE A 108 -5.14 2.87 -18.12
C PHE A 108 -5.49 3.95 -19.16
N ALA A 109 -4.48 4.43 -19.90
CA ALA A 109 -4.68 5.39 -20.98
C ALA A 109 -5.53 4.80 -22.12
N ASP A 110 -5.34 3.52 -22.47
CA ASP A 110 -6.19 2.82 -23.45
C ASP A 110 -7.66 2.84 -23.04
N ALA A 111 -7.96 2.61 -21.74
CA ALA A 111 -9.35 2.61 -21.25
C ALA A 111 -10.01 3.98 -21.40
N LEU A 112 -9.32 5.03 -20.99
CA LEU A 112 -9.85 6.39 -21.12
C LEU A 112 -9.95 6.83 -22.59
N ASN A 113 -8.95 6.49 -23.40
CA ASN A 113 -8.87 6.92 -24.80
C ASN A 113 -9.75 6.10 -25.73
N ALA A 114 -10.24 4.93 -25.31
CA ALA A 114 -11.17 4.12 -26.10
C ALA A 114 -12.40 4.91 -26.59
N ARG A 115 -12.86 5.86 -25.76
CA ARG A 115 -14.02 6.72 -26.05
C ARG A 115 -13.66 8.02 -26.79
N PHE A 116 -12.52 8.65 -26.44
CA PHE A 116 -12.22 10.02 -26.86
C PHE A 116 -11.28 10.13 -28.06
N ARG A 117 -10.47 9.10 -28.30
CA ARG A 117 -9.43 9.07 -29.37
C ARG A 117 -8.56 10.33 -29.38
N SER A 118 -8.24 10.83 -28.19
CA SER A 118 -7.57 12.12 -27.98
C SER A 118 -6.13 11.92 -27.50
N ARG A 119 -5.18 12.53 -28.23
CA ARG A 119 -3.77 12.54 -27.81
C ARG A 119 -3.57 13.18 -26.43
N ALA A 120 -4.34 14.23 -26.12
CA ALA A 120 -4.27 14.89 -24.81
C ALA A 120 -4.67 13.96 -23.66
N VAL A 121 -5.74 13.14 -23.83
CA VAL A 121 -6.14 12.13 -22.85
C VAL A 121 -5.04 11.09 -22.65
N THR A 122 -4.46 10.58 -23.76
CA THR A 122 -3.37 9.60 -23.70
C THR A 122 -2.18 10.12 -22.92
N VAL A 123 -1.72 11.33 -23.22
CA VAL A 123 -0.56 11.95 -22.55
C VAL A 123 -0.88 12.22 -21.07
N ALA A 124 -2.03 12.83 -20.76
CA ALA A 124 -2.40 13.13 -19.38
C ALA A 124 -2.52 11.86 -18.53
N ALA A 125 -3.18 10.81 -19.04
CA ALA A 125 -3.33 9.54 -18.34
C ALA A 125 -2.00 8.81 -18.15
N ALA A 126 -1.11 8.85 -19.14
CA ALA A 126 0.21 8.25 -19.04
C ALA A 126 1.10 8.99 -18.02
N VAL A 127 1.10 10.32 -18.01
CA VAL A 127 1.81 11.13 -17.01
C VAL A 127 1.26 10.87 -15.62
N SER A 128 -0.07 10.83 -15.44
CA SER A 128 -0.69 10.48 -14.17
C SER A 128 -0.26 9.08 -13.70
N THR A 129 -0.27 8.08 -14.60
CA THR A 129 0.19 6.72 -14.29
C THR A 129 1.64 6.70 -13.81
N LEU A 130 2.52 7.46 -14.44
CA LEU A 130 3.94 7.57 -14.04
C LEU A 130 4.09 8.18 -12.64
N VAL A 131 3.42 9.30 -12.39
CA VAL A 131 3.51 10.01 -11.11
C VAL A 131 2.92 9.16 -9.98
N VAL A 132 1.74 8.60 -10.17
CA VAL A 132 1.11 7.70 -9.19
C VAL A 132 1.99 6.47 -8.93
N SER A 133 2.57 5.87 -9.98
CA SER A 133 3.49 4.74 -9.82
C SER A 133 4.73 5.12 -9.02
N LEU A 134 5.33 6.28 -9.29
CA LEU A 134 6.50 6.76 -8.57
C LEU A 134 6.18 7.00 -7.08
N PHE A 135 5.09 7.70 -6.78
CA PHE A 135 4.67 7.96 -5.40
C PHE A 135 4.36 6.67 -4.63
N TYR A 136 3.80 5.67 -5.29
CA TYR A 136 3.51 4.38 -4.65
C TYR A 136 4.75 3.46 -4.56
N LEU A 137 5.77 3.67 -5.40
CA LEU A 137 7.05 2.97 -5.30
C LEU A 137 7.85 3.40 -4.06
N VAL A 138 7.76 4.67 -3.64
CA VAL A 138 8.49 5.20 -2.47
C VAL A 138 8.27 4.37 -1.20
N PRO A 139 7.03 4.12 -0.73
CA PRO A 139 6.77 3.29 0.45
C PRO A 139 7.27 1.85 0.31
N GLN A 140 7.34 1.32 -0.91
CA GLN A 140 7.91 -0.01 -1.14
C GLN A 140 9.43 -0.02 -0.89
N MET A 141 10.13 1.03 -1.32
CA MET A 141 11.56 1.18 -1.08
C MET A 141 11.86 1.37 0.42
N VAL A 142 11.05 2.15 1.13
CA VAL A 142 11.15 2.31 2.59
C VAL A 142 10.97 0.96 3.30
N GLY A 143 9.92 0.20 2.95
CA GLY A 143 9.69 -1.13 3.51
C GLY A 143 10.81 -2.13 3.21
N ALA A 144 11.39 -2.08 2.01
CA ALA A 144 12.55 -2.90 1.65
C ALA A 144 13.77 -2.60 2.53
N GLY A 145 14.07 -1.33 2.71
CA GLY A 145 15.16 -0.88 3.57
C GLY A 145 15.00 -1.31 5.02
N ALA A 146 13.76 -1.18 5.55
CA ALA A 146 13.42 -1.61 6.90
C ALA A 146 13.67 -3.11 7.14
N LEU A 147 13.31 -3.96 6.18
CA LEU A 147 13.46 -5.42 6.28
C LEU A 147 14.91 -5.91 6.31
N ILE A 148 15.78 -5.28 5.53
CA ILE A 148 17.16 -5.74 5.35
C ILE A 148 18.02 -5.54 6.61
N LYS A 149 17.74 -4.47 7.37
CA LYS A 149 18.49 -4.16 8.59
C LYS A 149 18.42 -5.28 9.64
N PRO A 150 17.25 -5.80 10.06
CA PRO A 150 17.18 -6.88 11.05
C PRO A 150 17.52 -8.24 10.47
N LEU A 151 17.41 -8.44 9.15
CA LEU A 151 17.59 -9.73 8.49
C LEU A 151 19.06 -9.99 8.15
N LEU A 152 19.73 -9.02 7.54
CA LEU A 152 21.09 -9.15 7.04
C LEU A 152 22.13 -8.32 7.82
N GLY A 153 21.70 -7.48 8.76
CA GLY A 153 22.59 -6.53 9.44
C GLY A 153 23.11 -5.40 8.56
N LEU A 154 22.59 -5.26 7.34
CA LEU A 154 23.03 -4.25 6.38
C LEU A 154 22.28 -2.91 6.61
N PRO A 155 22.86 -1.78 6.19
CA PRO A 155 22.20 -0.48 6.31
C PRO A 155 20.97 -0.41 5.41
N HIS A 156 20.03 0.48 5.74
CA HIS A 156 18.75 0.67 5.04
C HIS A 156 18.92 0.84 3.52
N TRP A 157 19.91 1.64 3.08
CA TRP A 157 20.16 1.85 1.65
C TRP A 157 20.48 0.58 0.87
N ALA A 158 21.11 -0.42 1.53
CA ALA A 158 21.41 -1.68 0.87
C ALA A 158 20.15 -2.49 0.55
N GLY A 159 19.12 -2.42 1.41
CA GLY A 159 17.82 -3.03 1.13
C GLY A 159 17.11 -2.36 -0.04
N VAL A 160 17.14 -1.03 -0.09
CA VAL A 160 16.61 -0.24 -1.20
C VAL A 160 17.31 -0.61 -2.52
N ALA A 161 18.65 -0.67 -2.53
CA ALA A 161 19.44 -1.05 -3.70
C ALA A 161 19.16 -2.49 -4.14
N LEU A 162 19.09 -3.44 -3.19
CA LEU A 162 18.79 -4.84 -3.47
C LEU A 162 17.44 -5.00 -4.17
N VAL A 163 16.39 -4.34 -3.64
CA VAL A 163 15.07 -4.36 -4.30
C VAL A 163 15.14 -3.73 -5.68
N GLY A 164 15.78 -2.59 -5.83
CA GLY A 164 15.94 -1.91 -7.11
C GLY A 164 16.57 -2.81 -8.18
N VAL A 165 17.67 -3.49 -7.84
CA VAL A 165 18.36 -4.43 -8.74
C VAL A 165 17.49 -5.65 -9.07
N VAL A 166 16.93 -6.30 -8.05
CA VAL A 166 16.11 -7.51 -8.22
C VAL A 166 14.85 -7.21 -9.05
N VAL A 167 14.15 -6.12 -8.77
CA VAL A 167 12.95 -5.74 -9.54
C VAL A 167 13.30 -5.40 -10.98
N THR A 168 14.39 -4.68 -11.20
CA THR A 168 14.84 -4.38 -12.56
C THR A 168 15.08 -5.66 -13.35
N ALA A 169 15.72 -6.66 -12.73
CA ALA A 169 15.92 -7.97 -13.35
C ALA A 169 14.58 -8.68 -13.63
N ILE A 170 13.62 -8.65 -12.70
CA ILE A 170 12.29 -9.25 -12.88
C ILE A 170 11.54 -8.56 -14.02
N VAL A 171 11.43 -7.23 -14.03
CA VAL A 171 10.67 -6.50 -15.05
C VAL A 171 11.32 -6.62 -16.43
N ALA A 172 12.65 -6.68 -16.49
CA ALA A 172 13.36 -6.88 -17.74
C ALA A 172 13.10 -8.25 -18.38
N THR A 173 12.79 -9.28 -17.57
CA THR A 173 12.62 -10.66 -18.02
C THR A 173 11.18 -11.16 -18.03
N ALA A 174 10.29 -10.54 -17.24
CA ALA A 174 8.94 -11.04 -16.95
C ALA A 174 7.86 -10.08 -17.50
N GLY A 175 6.79 -10.65 -18.09
CA GLY A 175 5.57 -9.91 -18.45
C GLY A 175 4.43 -10.19 -17.47
N MET A 176 3.19 -9.81 -17.83
CA MET A 176 1.99 -9.91 -16.98
C MET A 176 1.66 -11.35 -16.58
N VAL A 177 1.96 -12.36 -17.40
CA VAL A 177 1.76 -13.78 -17.05
C VAL A 177 2.58 -14.15 -15.82
N SER A 178 3.88 -13.84 -15.86
CA SER A 178 4.79 -14.13 -14.75
C SER A 178 4.39 -13.35 -13.50
N THR A 179 4.11 -12.04 -13.63
CA THR A 179 3.66 -11.21 -12.50
C THR A 179 2.37 -11.73 -11.87
N THR A 180 1.41 -12.22 -12.64
CA THR A 180 0.14 -12.74 -12.10
C THR A 180 0.37 -13.96 -11.21
N TRP A 181 1.17 -14.92 -11.65
CA TRP A 181 1.48 -16.11 -10.85
C TRP A 181 2.34 -15.80 -9.62
N VAL A 182 3.30 -14.90 -9.78
CA VAL A 182 4.11 -14.39 -8.66
C VAL A 182 3.22 -13.73 -7.60
N GLN A 183 2.26 -12.90 -8.02
CA GLN A 183 1.32 -12.24 -7.11
C GLN A 183 0.33 -13.22 -6.47
N PHE A 184 -0.13 -14.24 -7.21
CA PHE A 184 -0.96 -15.31 -6.66
C PHE A 184 -0.25 -16.05 -5.51
N ILE A 185 0.98 -16.50 -5.75
CA ILE A 185 1.78 -17.22 -4.73
C ILE A 185 2.07 -16.31 -3.54
N LYS A 186 2.48 -15.08 -3.80
CA LYS A 186 2.73 -14.06 -2.77
C LYS A 186 1.51 -13.84 -1.89
N GLY A 187 0.34 -13.60 -2.49
CA GLY A 187 -0.91 -13.37 -1.77
C GLY A 187 -1.30 -14.55 -0.88
N ALA A 188 -1.21 -15.77 -1.41
CA ALA A 188 -1.51 -16.99 -0.67
C ALA A 188 -0.53 -17.22 0.50
N LEU A 189 0.77 -17.07 0.27
CA LEU A 189 1.79 -17.22 1.31
C LEU A 189 1.67 -16.16 2.40
N LEU A 190 1.42 -14.91 2.03
CA LEU A 190 1.27 -13.83 2.99
C LEU A 190 0.10 -14.08 3.94
N VAL A 191 -1.09 -14.40 3.39
CA VAL A 191 -2.27 -14.70 4.21
C VAL A 191 -2.03 -15.95 5.07
N GLY A 192 -1.46 -17.00 4.49
CA GLY A 192 -1.18 -18.26 5.22
C GLY A 192 -0.22 -18.09 6.39
N LEU A 193 0.92 -17.42 6.16
CA LEU A 193 1.93 -17.19 7.22
C LEU A 193 1.44 -16.19 8.27
N CYS A 194 0.67 -15.17 7.88
CA CYS A 194 0.05 -14.25 8.84
C CYS A 194 -1.00 -14.97 9.69
N THR A 195 -1.79 -15.89 9.11
CA THR A 195 -2.74 -16.73 9.87
C THR A 195 -2.00 -17.61 10.89
N LEU A 196 -0.90 -18.25 10.49
CA LEU A 196 -0.06 -19.01 11.39
C LEU A 196 0.46 -18.14 12.54
N LEU A 197 1.00 -16.96 12.23
CA LEU A 197 1.56 -16.06 13.22
C LEU A 197 0.48 -15.56 14.20
N VAL A 198 -0.73 -15.25 13.71
CA VAL A 198 -1.88 -14.91 14.58
C VAL A 198 -2.25 -16.10 15.48
N GLY A 199 -2.26 -17.32 14.95
CA GLY A 199 -2.48 -18.52 15.79
C GLY A 199 -1.47 -18.65 16.92
N LEU A 200 -0.20 -18.35 16.66
CA LEU A 200 0.87 -18.36 17.67
C LEU A 200 0.72 -17.22 18.68
N ILE A 201 0.28 -16.03 18.26
CA ILE A 201 -0.03 -14.90 19.17
C ILE A 201 -1.16 -15.28 20.13
N LEU A 202 -2.26 -15.82 19.60
CA LEU A 202 -3.39 -16.26 20.38
C LEU A 202 -3.02 -17.41 21.34
N GLY A 203 -2.18 -18.34 20.87
CA GLY A 203 -1.68 -19.45 21.70
C GLY A 203 -0.73 -18.99 22.80
N ARG A 204 0.02 -17.90 22.60
CA ARG A 204 0.89 -17.32 23.64
C ARG A 204 0.10 -16.54 24.67
N GLY A 205 -0.95 -15.83 24.25
CA GLY A 205 -1.69 -14.88 25.09
C GLY A 205 -0.84 -13.66 25.49
N PHE A 206 -1.19 -13.07 26.65
CA PHE A 206 -0.50 -11.93 27.22
C PHE A 206 0.36 -12.33 28.43
N GLU A 207 1.42 -11.54 28.64
CA GLU A 207 2.34 -11.70 29.77
C GLU A 207 2.65 -10.31 30.34
N VAL A 208 2.54 -10.17 31.66
CA VAL A 208 2.90 -8.95 32.39
C VAL A 208 4.42 -8.78 32.36
N ARG A 209 4.88 -7.61 31.92
CA ARG A 209 6.30 -7.23 31.89
C ARG A 209 6.48 -5.77 32.25
N ASP A 210 7.44 -5.45 33.08
CA ASP A 210 7.80 -4.07 33.36
C ASP A 210 8.42 -3.43 32.09
N PRO A 211 7.89 -2.30 31.59
CA PRO A 211 8.45 -1.61 30.44
C PRO A 211 9.83 -0.97 30.75
N GLY A 212 10.15 -0.76 32.02
CA GLY A 212 11.34 -0.06 32.48
C GLY A 212 11.29 1.46 32.25
N PRO A 213 12.39 2.17 32.55
CA PRO A 213 12.47 3.63 32.42
C PRO A 213 12.59 4.08 30.94
N PRO A 214 12.41 5.39 30.68
CA PRO A 214 12.74 5.98 29.38
C PRO A 214 14.16 5.65 28.94
N ARG A 215 14.35 5.43 27.62
CA ARG A 215 15.62 5.01 27.03
C ARG A 215 15.94 5.85 25.79
N ASP A 216 17.20 5.87 25.41
CA ASP A 216 17.60 6.48 24.14
C ASP A 216 16.96 5.78 22.96
N ALA A 217 16.40 6.54 22.03
CA ALA A 217 15.87 6.03 20.78
C ALA A 217 16.99 5.86 19.74
N PRO A 218 16.95 4.78 18.93
CA PRO A 218 15.92 3.74 18.92
C PRO A 218 16.08 2.73 20.04
N ALA A 219 15.06 2.60 20.89
CA ALA A 219 15.00 1.54 21.89
C ALA A 219 14.40 0.27 21.27
N ARG A 220 14.96 -0.88 21.62
CA ARG A 220 14.51 -2.18 21.12
C ARG A 220 14.09 -3.10 22.26
N ASP A 221 13.38 -4.15 21.92
CA ASP A 221 12.84 -5.10 22.89
C ASP A 221 11.98 -4.40 23.97
N VAL A 222 11.11 -3.53 23.50
CA VAL A 222 10.17 -2.72 24.28
C VAL A 222 8.75 -3.01 23.83
N GLY A 223 7.85 -2.86 24.73
CA GLY A 223 6.44 -3.10 24.52
C GLY A 223 5.98 -4.20 25.46
N SER A 224 4.99 -3.90 26.25
CA SER A 224 4.57 -4.81 27.29
C SER A 224 3.18 -4.50 27.79
N VAL A 225 2.54 -5.53 28.32
CA VAL A 225 1.35 -5.39 29.15
C VAL A 225 1.83 -5.16 30.57
N THR A 226 1.45 -4.05 31.18
CA THR A 226 1.88 -3.68 32.53
C THR A 226 0.95 -4.21 33.62
N ALA A 227 -0.33 -4.45 33.27
CA ALA A 227 -1.29 -5.09 34.14
C ALA A 227 -2.35 -5.86 33.33
N LEU A 228 -2.77 -7.00 33.86
CA LEU A 228 -3.82 -7.85 33.32
C LEU A 228 -5.03 -7.92 34.28
N PRO A 229 -6.27 -8.02 33.76
CA PRO A 229 -7.43 -8.22 34.62
C PRO A 229 -7.35 -9.59 35.31
N ALA A 230 -7.65 -9.65 36.59
CA ALA A 230 -7.51 -10.87 37.41
C ALA A 230 -8.30 -12.06 36.87
N TRP A 231 -9.46 -11.81 36.25
CA TRP A 231 -10.28 -12.87 35.67
C TRP A 231 -9.62 -13.56 34.46
N ALA A 232 -8.60 -12.93 33.84
CA ALA A 232 -7.86 -13.48 32.69
C ALA A 232 -6.56 -14.20 33.13
N VAL A 233 -6.14 -14.13 34.39
CA VAL A 233 -4.87 -14.70 34.87
C VAL A 233 -5.16 -15.82 35.87
N PRO A 234 -5.02 -17.10 35.52
CA PRO A 234 -5.24 -18.20 36.45
C PRO A 234 -4.28 -18.12 37.65
N GLY A 235 -4.85 -18.05 38.87
CA GLY A 235 -4.07 -17.98 40.09
C GLY A 235 -3.33 -16.67 40.37
N GLY A 236 -3.64 -15.62 39.61
CA GLY A 236 -3.06 -14.29 39.80
C GLY A 236 -3.64 -13.58 41.02
N GLU A 237 -2.78 -12.99 41.85
CA GLU A 237 -3.21 -12.17 42.99
C GLU A 237 -3.58 -10.76 42.51
N PRO A 238 -4.86 -10.35 42.62
CA PRO A 238 -5.28 -9.02 42.19
C PRO A 238 -4.89 -7.94 43.18
N GLY A 239 -4.48 -6.79 42.68
CA GLY A 239 -4.43 -5.56 43.47
C GLY A 239 -5.83 -5.04 43.83
N PRO A 240 -5.92 -3.90 44.55
CA PRO A 240 -7.19 -3.29 44.93
C PRO A 240 -8.11 -2.90 43.77
N ASP A 241 -7.55 -2.70 42.61
CA ASP A 241 -8.22 -2.35 41.36
C ASP A 241 -8.64 -3.56 40.50
N GLY A 242 -8.45 -4.79 41.01
CA GLY A 242 -8.77 -6.02 40.30
C GLY A 242 -7.76 -6.39 39.19
N MET A 243 -6.60 -5.75 39.18
CA MET A 243 -5.54 -5.98 38.18
C MET A 243 -4.37 -6.77 38.78
N VAL A 244 -3.81 -7.69 37.97
CA VAL A 244 -2.60 -8.45 38.28
C VAL A 244 -1.39 -7.75 37.65
N ARG A 245 -0.40 -7.36 38.50
CA ARG A 245 0.84 -6.68 38.11
C ARG A 245 2.10 -7.49 38.35
N THR A 246 1.93 -8.73 38.80
CA THR A 246 3.06 -9.63 39.04
C THR A 246 3.79 -9.92 37.74
N GLU A 247 5.08 -9.61 37.67
CA GLU A 247 5.90 -9.87 36.48
C GLU A 247 5.90 -11.36 36.15
N GLY A 248 5.73 -11.66 34.84
CA GLY A 248 5.61 -13.03 34.38
C GLY A 248 4.22 -13.65 34.47
N ALA A 249 3.22 -12.96 35.08
CA ALA A 249 1.83 -13.42 35.07
C ALA A 249 1.30 -13.52 33.63
N ARG A 250 0.60 -14.62 33.32
CA ARG A 250 0.16 -14.94 31.96
C ARG A 250 -1.31 -15.33 31.91
N THR A 251 -1.95 -14.99 30.78
CA THR A 251 -3.34 -15.41 30.52
C THR A 251 -3.44 -16.87 30.05
N GLY A 252 -2.38 -17.41 29.41
CA GLY A 252 -2.48 -18.62 28.60
C GLY A 252 -3.12 -18.37 27.22
N PRO A 253 -3.47 -19.45 26.49
CA PRO A 253 -4.11 -19.37 25.17
C PRO A 253 -5.46 -18.66 25.21
N LEU A 254 -5.72 -17.81 24.22
CA LEU A 254 -6.94 -17.00 24.10
C LEU A 254 -7.61 -17.22 22.75
N GLY A 255 -8.94 -17.22 22.72
CA GLY A 255 -9.69 -17.13 21.47
C GLY A 255 -9.59 -15.73 20.85
N PRO A 256 -9.92 -15.55 19.55
CA PRO A 256 -9.81 -14.25 18.89
C PRO A 256 -10.60 -13.12 19.60
N VAL A 257 -11.84 -13.36 19.94
CA VAL A 257 -12.69 -12.38 20.64
C VAL A 257 -12.20 -12.13 22.06
N GLU A 258 -11.79 -13.20 22.75
CA GLU A 258 -11.26 -13.12 24.12
C GLU A 258 -9.96 -12.33 24.18
N PHE A 259 -9.07 -12.49 23.18
CA PHE A 259 -7.86 -11.68 23.05
C PHE A 259 -8.16 -10.18 23.05
N LEU A 260 -9.13 -9.73 22.25
CA LEU A 260 -9.53 -8.33 22.22
C LEU A 260 -10.20 -7.88 23.53
N ARG A 261 -10.99 -8.76 24.16
CA ARG A 261 -11.63 -8.47 25.45
C ARG A 261 -10.60 -8.32 26.57
N VAL A 262 -9.62 -9.21 26.65
CA VAL A 262 -8.53 -9.12 27.62
C VAL A 262 -7.68 -7.89 27.35
N PHE A 263 -7.29 -7.65 26.10
CA PHE A 263 -6.52 -6.46 25.71
C PHE A 263 -7.24 -5.17 26.11
N SER A 264 -8.54 -5.06 25.84
CA SER A 264 -9.35 -3.89 26.20
C SER A 264 -9.34 -3.60 27.70
N ALA A 265 -9.34 -4.65 28.53
CA ALA A 265 -9.33 -4.54 29.99
C ALA A 265 -7.92 -4.44 30.60
N SER A 266 -6.87 -4.54 29.80
CA SER A 266 -5.47 -4.52 30.25
C SER A 266 -4.89 -3.11 30.28
N GLU A 267 -3.85 -2.89 31.09
CA GLU A 267 -2.99 -1.71 31.01
C GLU A 267 -1.75 -2.03 30.16
N VAL A 268 -1.46 -1.20 29.18
CA VAL A 268 -0.40 -1.42 28.17
C VAL A 268 0.56 -0.24 28.18
N ALA A 269 1.86 -0.51 28.08
CA ALA A 269 2.89 0.49 27.83
C ALA A 269 2.99 0.81 26.35
N ALA A 270 2.43 1.93 25.93
CA ALA A 270 2.62 2.46 24.58
C ALA A 270 3.90 3.30 24.53
N TRP A 271 4.82 2.95 23.65
CA TRP A 271 6.09 3.66 23.54
C TRP A 271 5.98 4.86 22.63
N ARG A 272 6.38 6.04 23.13
CA ARG A 272 6.40 7.31 22.41
C ARG A 272 7.82 7.84 22.33
N THR A 273 8.24 8.26 21.15
CA THR A 273 9.54 8.90 20.94
C THR A 273 9.36 10.42 20.87
N SER A 274 10.06 11.15 21.73
CA SER A 274 10.08 12.60 21.76
C SER A 274 11.51 13.13 21.62
N LYS A 275 11.65 14.33 21.08
CA LYS A 275 12.93 15.05 21.02
C LYS A 275 13.07 15.88 22.29
N VAL A 276 14.14 15.65 23.04
CA VAL A 276 14.44 16.35 24.30
C VAL A 276 15.75 17.12 24.10
N PRO A 277 15.88 18.38 24.59
CA PRO A 277 17.13 19.12 24.55
C PRO A 277 18.22 18.37 25.35
N ALA A 278 19.37 18.15 24.74
CA ALA A 278 20.55 17.62 25.41
C ALA A 278 21.38 18.74 26.04
N PRO A 279 22.22 18.47 27.07
CA PRO A 279 23.05 19.49 27.73
C PRO A 279 24.03 20.23 26.80
N ASP A 280 24.35 19.64 25.64
CA ASP A 280 25.22 20.18 24.59
C ASP A 280 24.47 21.06 23.58
N GLY A 281 23.18 21.34 23.79
CA GLY A 281 22.34 22.12 22.88
C GLY A 281 21.80 21.31 21.67
N THR A 282 22.16 20.03 21.51
CA THR A 282 21.61 19.14 20.49
C THR A 282 20.26 18.58 20.91
N GLN A 283 19.48 18.09 19.95
CA GLN A 283 18.25 17.36 20.25
C GLN A 283 18.51 15.86 20.32
N ARG A 284 18.20 15.26 21.46
CA ARG A 284 18.26 13.82 21.70
C ARG A 284 16.86 13.22 21.58
N SER A 285 16.75 12.11 20.89
CA SER A 285 15.50 11.34 20.81
C SER A 285 15.43 10.37 21.97
N VAL A 286 14.37 10.48 22.79
CA VAL A 286 14.11 9.59 23.94
C VAL A 286 12.79 8.88 23.71
N ALA A 287 12.82 7.55 23.86
CA ALA A 287 11.63 6.71 23.88
C ALA A 287 11.20 6.49 25.32
N ALA A 288 9.94 6.82 25.64
CA ALA A 288 9.36 6.67 26.95
C ALA A 288 8.09 5.81 26.88
N PRO A 289 7.85 4.91 27.88
CA PRO A 289 6.61 4.17 27.99
C PRO A 289 5.52 5.05 28.58
N GLU A 290 4.38 5.12 27.91
CA GLU A 290 3.16 5.74 28.39
C GLU A 290 2.17 4.63 28.77
N ARG A 291 1.71 4.58 30.02
CA ARG A 291 0.71 3.60 30.45
C ARG A 291 -0.67 4.04 30.00
N ILE A 292 -1.30 3.23 29.17
CA ILE A 292 -2.60 3.51 28.57
C ILE A 292 -3.50 2.28 28.76
N GLN A 293 -4.78 2.50 29.01
CA GLN A 293 -5.77 1.43 29.01
C GLN A 293 -5.94 0.86 27.61
N GLY A 294 -6.00 -0.46 27.50
CA GLY A 294 -6.17 -1.15 26.20
C GLY A 294 -7.44 -0.70 25.48
N ASN A 295 -8.50 -0.39 26.22
CA ASN A 295 -9.73 0.17 25.66
C ASN A 295 -9.50 1.49 24.90
N ASP A 296 -8.67 2.38 25.44
CA ASP A 296 -8.35 3.66 24.78
C ASP A 296 -7.55 3.48 23.50
N LEU A 297 -6.70 2.43 23.46
CA LEU A 297 -5.97 2.05 22.25
C LEU A 297 -6.85 1.39 21.19
N LEU A 298 -7.97 0.79 21.56
CA LEU A 298 -8.99 0.28 20.64
C LEU A 298 -9.97 1.34 20.16
N LEU A 299 -9.96 2.53 20.74
CA LEU A 299 -10.72 3.68 20.27
C LEU A 299 -9.86 4.52 19.30
N PRO A 300 -10.45 5.04 18.21
CA PRO A 300 -9.71 5.83 17.22
C PRO A 300 -9.35 7.24 17.71
N GLY A 301 -8.35 7.86 17.08
CA GLY A 301 -7.93 9.25 17.32
C GLY A 301 -6.72 9.41 18.24
N ASN A 302 -5.93 8.35 18.42
CA ASN A 302 -4.71 8.36 19.26
C ASN A 302 -3.49 8.92 18.51
N SER A 303 -3.42 8.71 17.19
CA SER A 303 -2.28 9.16 16.38
C SER A 303 -2.44 10.59 15.88
N PRO A 304 -1.33 11.30 15.60
CA PRO A 304 -1.37 12.63 14.99
C PRO A 304 -2.19 12.68 13.69
N THR A 305 -2.16 11.62 12.88
CA THR A 305 -2.88 11.52 11.60
C THR A 305 -4.40 11.42 11.79
N PHE A 306 -4.86 10.74 12.84
CA PHE A 306 -6.29 10.50 13.10
C PHE A 306 -6.86 11.35 14.26
N ARG A 307 -6.08 12.28 14.81
CA ARG A 307 -6.51 13.16 15.91
C ARG A 307 -7.81 13.91 15.62
N GLY A 308 -8.15 14.13 14.36
CA GLY A 308 -9.40 14.77 13.94
C GLY A 308 -10.68 14.09 14.45
N LEU A 309 -10.60 12.82 14.85
CA LEU A 309 -11.73 12.11 15.47
C LEU A 309 -12.00 12.56 16.91
N ARG A 310 -10.99 13.02 17.64
CA ARG A 310 -11.10 13.51 19.03
C ARG A 310 -10.88 15.01 19.16
N SER A 311 -10.25 15.65 18.16
CA SER A 311 -9.96 17.09 18.15
C SER A 311 -11.22 17.92 18.00
N GLY A 312 -11.30 19.06 18.71
CA GLY A 312 -12.30 20.10 18.48
C GLY A 312 -12.06 20.92 17.19
N SER A 313 -10.86 20.81 16.60
CA SER A 313 -10.47 21.58 15.40
C SER A 313 -11.21 21.12 14.15
N PRO A 314 -11.93 22.01 13.44
CA PRO A 314 -12.57 21.69 12.17
C PRO A 314 -11.56 21.23 11.10
N LEU A 315 -10.36 21.82 11.06
CA LEU A 315 -9.32 21.48 10.08
C LEU A 315 -8.81 20.04 10.28
N ASP A 316 -8.62 19.61 11.53
CA ASP A 316 -8.20 18.23 11.82
C ASP A 316 -9.29 17.21 11.41
N ARG A 317 -10.58 17.57 11.57
CA ARG A 317 -11.70 16.74 11.12
C ARG A 317 -11.75 16.65 9.60
N VAL A 318 -11.56 17.77 8.90
CA VAL A 318 -11.48 17.80 7.43
C VAL A 318 -10.30 16.97 6.93
N ASP A 319 -9.14 17.06 7.58
CA ASP A 319 -7.95 16.29 7.23
C ASP A 319 -8.21 14.78 7.34
N PHE A 320 -8.83 14.34 8.45
CA PHE A 320 -9.25 12.95 8.64
C PHE A 320 -10.21 12.48 7.54
N VAL A 321 -11.29 13.23 7.29
CA VAL A 321 -12.28 12.85 6.26
C VAL A 321 -11.62 12.83 4.89
N SER A 322 -10.74 13.79 4.60
CA SER A 322 -10.00 13.85 3.35
C SER A 322 -9.10 12.64 3.13
N LEU A 323 -8.40 12.18 4.18
CA LEU A 323 -7.61 10.95 4.13
C LEU A 323 -8.51 9.74 3.82
N MET A 324 -9.63 9.58 4.53
CA MET A 324 -10.55 8.45 4.28
C MET A 324 -11.10 8.46 2.85
N VAL A 325 -11.47 9.63 2.34
CA VAL A 325 -11.89 9.82 0.94
C VAL A 325 -10.77 9.43 -0.03
N ALA A 326 -9.52 9.85 0.25
CA ALA A 326 -8.37 9.46 -0.55
C ALA A 326 -8.17 7.94 -0.60
N LEU A 327 -8.26 7.27 0.56
CA LEU A 327 -8.06 5.81 0.65
C LEU A 327 -9.17 5.06 -0.10
N PHE A 328 -10.43 5.47 0.04
CA PHE A 328 -11.57 4.86 -0.63
C PHE A 328 -11.49 5.02 -2.15
N LEU A 329 -11.35 6.25 -2.60
CA LEU A 329 -11.44 6.58 -4.02
C LEU A 329 -10.12 6.34 -4.74
N GLY A 330 -8.99 6.46 -4.04
CA GLY A 330 -7.67 6.16 -4.55
C GLY A 330 -7.51 4.69 -4.92
N THR A 331 -7.95 3.76 -4.06
CA THR A 331 -7.93 2.32 -4.36
C THR A 331 -8.60 2.00 -5.70
N ALA A 332 -9.77 2.59 -5.97
CA ALA A 332 -10.53 2.38 -7.20
C ALA A 332 -9.92 3.06 -8.44
N SER A 333 -8.88 3.88 -8.27
CA SER A 333 -8.29 4.73 -9.30
C SER A 333 -6.82 4.42 -9.61
N LEU A 334 -6.26 3.35 -9.02
CA LEU A 334 -4.86 2.96 -9.19
C LEU A 334 -4.63 2.31 -10.57
N PRO A 335 -3.82 2.89 -11.46
CA PRO A 335 -3.64 2.36 -12.82
C PRO A 335 -3.14 0.92 -12.86
N HIS A 336 -2.18 0.54 -12.00
CA HIS A 336 -1.60 -0.81 -11.97
C HIS A 336 -2.59 -1.87 -11.49
N ILE A 337 -3.60 -1.51 -10.69
CA ILE A 337 -4.68 -2.41 -10.31
C ILE A 337 -5.70 -2.54 -11.44
N LEU A 338 -6.05 -1.42 -12.09
CA LEU A 338 -7.05 -1.40 -13.13
C LEU A 338 -6.66 -2.25 -14.36
N ILE A 339 -5.39 -2.30 -14.72
CA ILE A 339 -4.91 -3.12 -15.85
C ILE A 339 -5.11 -4.63 -15.63
N ARG A 340 -5.26 -5.09 -14.39
CA ARG A 340 -5.53 -6.51 -14.10
C ARG A 340 -6.90 -6.97 -14.53
N TYR A 341 -7.87 -6.06 -14.72
CA TYR A 341 -9.15 -6.41 -15.30
C TYR A 341 -9.04 -6.91 -16.75
N TYR A 342 -7.94 -6.61 -17.45
CA TYR A 342 -7.71 -7.09 -18.83
C TYR A 342 -7.10 -8.49 -18.89
N THR A 343 -6.66 -9.06 -17.77
CA THR A 343 -6.04 -10.39 -17.72
C THR A 343 -7.05 -11.55 -17.72
N VAL A 344 -8.32 -11.29 -17.44
CA VAL A 344 -9.39 -12.29 -17.39
C VAL A 344 -10.22 -12.32 -18.68
N PRO A 345 -10.87 -13.44 -19.03
CA PRO A 345 -11.54 -13.60 -20.34
C PRO A 345 -12.79 -12.72 -20.51
N ASP A 346 -13.56 -12.50 -19.45
CA ASP A 346 -14.88 -11.86 -19.55
C ASP A 346 -15.22 -10.99 -18.33
N VAL A 347 -16.34 -10.26 -18.42
CA VAL A 347 -16.85 -9.35 -17.38
C VAL A 347 -17.23 -10.10 -16.10
N ARG A 348 -17.81 -11.32 -16.22
CA ARG A 348 -18.16 -12.14 -15.06
C ARG A 348 -16.91 -12.54 -14.28
N SER A 349 -15.87 -12.97 -14.99
CA SER A 349 -14.57 -13.29 -14.41
C SER A 349 -13.93 -12.08 -13.74
N ALA A 350 -14.07 -10.87 -14.29
CA ALA A 350 -13.60 -9.63 -13.66
C ALA A 350 -14.29 -9.36 -12.32
N ARG A 351 -15.62 -9.48 -12.27
CA ARG A 351 -16.41 -9.34 -11.03
C ARG A 351 -16.02 -10.39 -9.99
N LEU A 352 -15.98 -11.67 -10.37
CA LEU A 352 -15.62 -12.78 -9.48
C LEU A 352 -14.19 -12.63 -8.94
N SER A 353 -13.24 -12.18 -9.79
CA SER A 353 -11.88 -11.85 -9.35
C SER A 353 -11.87 -10.78 -8.27
N THR A 354 -12.68 -9.74 -8.43
CA THR A 354 -12.77 -8.66 -7.44
C THR A 354 -13.35 -9.17 -6.13
N VAL A 355 -14.40 -9.99 -6.16
CA VAL A 355 -14.99 -10.58 -4.95
C VAL A 355 -13.97 -11.47 -4.22
N ALA A 356 -13.26 -12.35 -4.96
CA ALA A 356 -12.21 -13.18 -4.38
C ALA A 356 -11.06 -12.33 -3.79
N GLY A 357 -10.68 -11.25 -4.49
CA GLY A 357 -9.69 -10.28 -4.00
C GLY A 357 -10.13 -9.59 -2.71
N ILE A 358 -11.37 -9.10 -2.65
CA ILE A 358 -11.96 -8.49 -1.43
C ILE A 358 -11.93 -9.47 -0.26
N GLY A 359 -12.31 -10.73 -0.48
CA GLY A 359 -12.28 -11.78 0.55
C GLY A 359 -10.86 -11.99 1.10
N ALA A 360 -9.87 -12.15 0.23
CA ALA A 360 -8.49 -12.36 0.63
C ALA A 360 -7.88 -11.11 1.33
N ILE A 361 -8.12 -9.91 0.80
CA ILE A 361 -7.64 -8.64 1.37
C ILE A 361 -8.31 -8.38 2.72
N GLY A 362 -9.64 -8.59 2.82
CA GLY A 362 -10.37 -8.40 4.07
C GLY A 362 -9.90 -9.36 5.17
N THR A 363 -9.71 -10.65 4.84
CA THR A 363 -9.12 -11.62 5.77
C THR A 363 -7.74 -11.16 6.24
N PHE A 364 -6.88 -10.74 5.33
CA PHE A 364 -5.55 -10.25 5.67
C PHE A 364 -5.60 -9.03 6.61
N TYR A 365 -6.48 -8.07 6.36
CA TYR A 365 -6.59 -6.90 7.22
C TYR A 365 -7.10 -7.23 8.63
N VAL A 366 -7.99 -8.19 8.77
CA VAL A 366 -8.36 -8.70 10.10
C VAL A 366 -7.14 -9.28 10.81
N LEU A 367 -6.30 -10.03 10.11
CA LEU A 367 -5.07 -10.57 10.68
C LEU A 367 -4.10 -9.46 11.12
N THR A 368 -3.99 -8.34 10.37
CA THR A 368 -3.09 -7.23 10.74
C THR A 368 -3.43 -6.58 12.07
N LEU A 369 -4.70 -6.59 12.49
CA LEU A 369 -5.09 -6.11 13.82
C LEU A 369 -4.39 -6.94 14.92
N TYR A 370 -4.48 -8.25 14.84
CA TYR A 370 -3.82 -9.14 15.81
C TYR A 370 -2.30 -9.08 15.74
N LEU A 371 -1.75 -8.96 14.52
CA LEU A 371 -0.30 -8.82 14.32
C LEU A 371 0.24 -7.54 14.96
N GLY A 372 -0.44 -6.42 14.75
CA GLY A 372 -0.05 -5.13 15.32
C GLY A 372 -0.19 -5.09 16.83
N LEU A 373 -1.34 -5.54 17.38
CA LEU A 373 -1.54 -5.65 18.83
C LEU A 373 -0.59 -6.66 19.47
N GLY A 374 -0.34 -7.80 18.80
CA GLY A 374 0.63 -8.80 19.22
C GLY A 374 2.07 -8.29 19.21
N ALA A 375 2.43 -7.39 18.28
CA ALA A 375 3.72 -6.71 18.28
C ALA A 375 3.84 -5.70 19.42
N MET A 376 2.80 -4.92 19.67
CA MET A 376 2.72 -3.97 20.78
C MET A 376 2.96 -4.68 22.11
N THR A 377 2.29 -5.82 22.33
CA THR A 377 2.30 -6.54 23.62
C THR A 377 3.39 -7.60 23.72
N GLY A 378 4.07 -7.91 22.62
CA GLY A 378 5.04 -9.01 22.54
C GLY A 378 6.44 -8.70 23.06
N GLY A 379 6.73 -7.47 23.50
CA GLY A 379 8.02 -7.07 24.03
C GLY A 379 9.16 -7.01 23.01
N ARG A 380 8.86 -6.78 21.73
CA ARG A 380 9.83 -6.82 20.62
C ARG A 380 9.63 -5.72 19.58
N LEU A 381 9.44 -4.48 20.01
CA LEU A 381 9.35 -3.31 19.13
C LEU A 381 10.72 -2.63 18.96
N ASP A 382 10.90 -1.93 17.83
CA ASP A 382 11.96 -0.94 17.61
C ASP A 382 11.29 0.44 17.57
N THR A 383 11.54 1.29 18.56
CA THR A 383 10.91 2.62 18.67
C THR A 383 11.37 3.59 17.58
N GLY A 384 12.42 3.26 16.83
CA GLY A 384 12.94 4.06 15.73
C GLY A 384 12.36 3.72 14.36
N ASP A 385 11.72 2.53 14.21
CA ASP A 385 11.16 2.12 12.93
C ASP A 385 9.94 1.22 13.09
N SER A 386 8.76 1.82 12.95
CA SER A 386 7.49 1.10 13.08
C SER A 386 7.28 0.01 12.01
N ASN A 387 7.90 0.13 10.82
CA ASN A 387 7.75 -0.86 9.76
C ASN A 387 8.37 -2.23 10.15
N MET A 388 9.17 -2.28 11.21
CA MET A 388 9.78 -3.52 11.70
C MET A 388 8.87 -4.31 12.66
N ALA A 389 7.70 -3.82 13.03
CA ALA A 389 6.86 -4.43 14.06
C ALA A 389 6.51 -5.91 13.77
N ALA A 390 6.00 -6.24 12.58
CA ALA A 390 5.63 -7.60 12.21
C ALA A 390 6.84 -8.57 12.09
N PRO A 391 7.97 -8.20 11.46
CA PRO A 391 9.18 -9.03 11.48
C PRO A 391 9.73 -9.29 12.89
N LEU A 392 9.83 -8.27 13.74
CA LEU A 392 10.33 -8.43 15.11
C LEU A 392 9.38 -9.25 15.98
N LEU A 393 8.07 -9.13 15.78
CA LEU A 393 7.10 -10.01 16.41
C LEU A 393 7.38 -11.48 16.06
N ALA A 394 7.59 -11.79 14.77
CA ALA A 394 7.91 -13.14 14.30
C ALA A 394 9.21 -13.67 14.92
N ARG A 395 10.22 -12.81 15.12
CA ARG A 395 11.47 -13.15 15.82
C ARG A 395 11.23 -13.61 17.25
N GLY A 396 10.18 -13.12 17.91
CA GLY A 396 9.76 -13.58 19.24
C GLY A 396 9.32 -15.05 19.29
N PHE A 397 8.99 -15.65 18.14
CA PHE A 397 8.61 -17.07 17.99
C PHE A 397 9.71 -17.94 17.37
N GLY A 398 10.88 -17.39 17.06
CA GLY A 398 12.05 -18.11 16.57
C GLY A 398 12.61 -17.59 15.26
N SER A 399 13.88 -17.93 14.99
CA SER A 399 14.63 -17.48 13.82
C SER A 399 14.05 -17.96 12.50
N VAL A 400 13.49 -19.18 12.44
CA VAL A 400 12.87 -19.72 11.22
C VAL A 400 11.64 -18.91 10.83
N LEU A 401 10.75 -18.63 11.79
CA LEU A 401 9.54 -17.87 11.52
C LEU A 401 9.89 -16.42 11.17
N PHE A 402 10.86 -15.82 11.85
CA PHE A 402 11.40 -14.51 11.48
C PHE A 402 11.89 -14.48 10.02
N ALA A 403 12.69 -15.48 9.62
CA ALA A 403 13.19 -15.59 8.27
C ALA A 403 12.07 -15.73 7.23
N LEU A 404 11.08 -16.60 7.48
CA LEU A 404 9.94 -16.81 6.58
C LEU A 404 9.06 -15.56 6.44
N ILE A 405 8.69 -14.94 7.55
CA ILE A 405 7.88 -13.71 7.54
C ILE A 405 8.61 -12.57 6.84
N SER A 406 9.92 -12.39 7.13
CA SER A 406 10.73 -11.37 6.48
C SER A 406 10.92 -11.64 4.98
N SER A 407 11.10 -12.91 4.58
CA SER A 407 11.19 -13.30 3.17
C SER A 407 9.89 -13.02 2.41
N VAL A 408 8.74 -13.38 2.99
CA VAL A 408 7.44 -13.09 2.36
C VAL A 408 7.14 -11.60 2.35
N ALA A 409 7.50 -10.86 3.40
CA ALA A 409 7.42 -9.41 3.41
C ALA A 409 8.27 -8.77 2.29
N PHE A 410 9.50 -9.22 2.12
CA PHE A 410 10.38 -8.79 1.04
C PHE A 410 9.80 -9.16 -0.34
N PHE A 411 9.30 -10.38 -0.50
CA PHE A 411 8.62 -10.80 -1.71
C PHE A 411 7.36 -9.96 -1.99
N THR A 412 6.70 -9.52 -0.92
CA THR A 412 5.56 -8.60 -1.00
C THR A 412 5.97 -7.27 -1.62
N VAL A 413 7.10 -6.73 -1.20
CA VAL A 413 7.70 -5.53 -1.81
C VAL A 413 8.01 -5.76 -3.29
N LEU A 414 8.77 -6.82 -3.61
CA LEU A 414 9.19 -7.13 -4.98
C LEU A 414 8.00 -7.24 -5.94
N GLY A 415 6.95 -7.94 -5.51
CA GLY A 415 5.75 -8.11 -6.31
C GLY A 415 5.07 -6.79 -6.65
N THR A 416 4.80 -5.94 -5.64
CA THR A 416 4.14 -4.65 -5.83
C THR A 416 5.00 -3.70 -6.67
N VAL A 417 6.32 -3.65 -6.42
CA VAL A 417 7.24 -2.83 -7.23
C VAL A 417 7.22 -3.29 -8.69
N SER A 418 7.20 -4.60 -8.95
CA SER A 418 7.14 -5.13 -10.32
C SER A 418 5.85 -4.70 -11.05
N GLY A 419 4.70 -4.73 -10.37
CA GLY A 419 3.42 -4.27 -10.94
C GLY A 419 3.42 -2.77 -11.27
N LEU A 420 3.92 -1.95 -10.33
CA LEU A 420 4.01 -0.50 -10.51
C LEU A 420 4.98 -0.09 -11.62
N VAL A 421 6.16 -0.73 -11.65
CA VAL A 421 7.16 -0.48 -12.70
C VAL A 421 6.64 -0.93 -14.06
N LEU A 422 5.93 -2.07 -14.13
CA LEU A 422 5.31 -2.53 -15.38
C LEU A 422 4.25 -1.54 -15.88
N ALA A 423 3.37 -1.05 -15.01
CA ALA A 423 2.36 -0.07 -15.37
C ALA A 423 2.98 1.26 -15.83
N GLY A 424 3.94 1.80 -15.07
CA GLY A 424 4.61 3.05 -15.40
C GLY A 424 5.47 2.95 -16.67
N SER A 425 6.24 1.88 -16.81
CA SER A 425 7.05 1.66 -18.02
C SER A 425 6.20 1.40 -19.28
N GLY A 426 5.04 0.74 -19.11
CA GLY A 426 4.04 0.56 -20.16
C GLY A 426 3.46 1.89 -20.62
N ALA A 427 3.13 2.79 -19.71
CA ALA A 427 2.66 4.13 -20.01
C ALA A 427 3.69 4.94 -20.82
N VAL A 428 4.99 4.81 -20.53
CA VAL A 428 6.05 5.44 -21.33
C VAL A 428 6.17 4.79 -22.70
N ALA A 429 6.34 3.48 -22.73
CA ALA A 429 6.72 2.75 -23.92
C ALA A 429 5.61 2.65 -24.98
N ARG A 430 4.37 2.67 -24.53
CA ARG A 430 3.19 2.52 -25.38
C ARG A 430 2.47 3.86 -25.53
N ASP A 431 2.07 4.49 -24.45
CA ASP A 431 1.16 5.64 -24.51
C ASP A 431 1.91 6.93 -24.88
N LEU A 432 2.99 7.28 -24.14
CA LEU A 432 3.76 8.49 -24.46
C LEU A 432 4.53 8.36 -25.78
N ALA A 433 5.10 7.19 -26.05
CA ALA A 433 5.81 6.96 -27.31
C ALA A 433 4.86 7.01 -28.51
N ALA A 434 3.67 6.43 -28.42
CA ALA A 434 2.65 6.52 -29.46
C ALA A 434 2.16 7.96 -29.65
N ALA A 435 1.97 8.70 -28.57
CA ALA A 435 1.60 10.11 -28.62
C ALA A 435 2.70 10.96 -29.27
N ALA A 436 3.98 10.69 -29.01
CA ALA A 436 5.10 11.41 -29.59
C ALA A 436 5.26 11.12 -31.07
N LEU A 437 5.19 9.84 -31.46
CA LEU A 437 5.43 9.39 -32.85
C LEU A 437 4.20 9.49 -33.78
N GLY A 438 3.02 9.76 -33.23
CA GLY A 438 1.74 9.74 -33.97
C GLY A 438 1.29 8.33 -34.39
N ARG A 439 2.02 7.28 -34.01
CA ARG A 439 1.72 5.86 -34.25
C ARG A 439 2.25 4.98 -33.14
N LEU A 440 1.69 3.78 -32.99
CA LEU A 440 2.25 2.79 -32.08
C LEU A 440 3.66 2.36 -32.56
N PRO A 441 4.66 2.37 -31.64
CA PRO A 441 5.98 1.85 -31.95
C PRO A 441 5.94 0.34 -32.27
N GLU A 442 6.93 -0.16 -32.98
CA GLU A 442 7.13 -1.60 -33.17
C GLU A 442 7.30 -2.32 -31.80
N GLU A 443 6.86 -3.58 -31.69
CA GLU A 443 6.90 -4.34 -30.43
C GLU A 443 8.30 -4.37 -29.80
N ARG A 444 9.35 -4.55 -30.60
CA ARG A 444 10.74 -4.54 -30.13
C ARG A 444 11.15 -3.20 -29.52
N MET A 445 10.70 -2.11 -30.13
CA MET A 445 10.93 -0.75 -29.63
C MET A 445 10.16 -0.50 -28.33
N GLN A 446 8.89 -0.93 -28.25
CA GLN A 446 8.09 -0.83 -27.02
C GLN A 446 8.79 -1.52 -25.85
N VAL A 447 9.27 -2.76 -26.03
CA VAL A 447 9.99 -3.50 -24.99
C VAL A 447 11.31 -2.81 -24.58
N ARG A 448 12.07 -2.26 -25.55
CA ARG A 448 13.31 -1.53 -25.24
C ARG A 448 13.03 -0.26 -24.45
N VAL A 449 12.07 0.55 -24.87
CA VAL A 449 11.67 1.78 -24.16
C VAL A 449 11.12 1.46 -22.78
N ALA A 450 10.31 0.40 -22.65
CA ALA A 450 9.81 -0.05 -21.34
C ALA A 450 10.94 -0.41 -20.36
N ARG A 451 11.98 -1.10 -20.83
CA ARG A 451 13.14 -1.44 -20.00
C ARG A 451 13.89 -0.20 -19.51
N ILE A 452 14.12 0.77 -20.38
CA ILE A 452 14.78 2.04 -20.01
C ILE A 452 13.92 2.82 -19.02
N ALA A 453 12.62 2.93 -19.28
CA ALA A 453 11.68 3.59 -18.38
C ALA A 453 11.62 2.91 -17.00
N ALA A 454 11.66 1.57 -16.96
CA ALA A 454 11.71 0.80 -15.71
C ALA A 454 12.96 1.12 -14.89
N LEU A 455 14.13 1.24 -15.53
CA LEU A 455 15.38 1.64 -14.87
C LEU A 455 15.28 3.04 -14.27
N VAL A 456 14.76 4.00 -15.04
CA VAL A 456 14.61 5.40 -14.59
C VAL A 456 13.63 5.52 -13.43
N LEU A 457 12.47 4.85 -13.53
CA LEU A 457 11.48 4.80 -12.45
C LEU A 457 12.05 4.16 -11.18
N GLY A 458 12.76 3.03 -11.34
CA GLY A 458 13.40 2.35 -10.22
C GLY A 458 14.45 3.24 -9.53
N ALA A 459 15.31 3.90 -10.29
CA ALA A 459 16.31 4.82 -9.77
C ALA A 459 15.67 6.01 -9.03
N GLY A 460 14.63 6.62 -9.60
CA GLY A 460 13.86 7.69 -8.95
C GLY A 460 13.20 7.23 -7.65
N ALA A 461 12.59 6.05 -7.66
CA ALA A 461 11.97 5.47 -6.47
C ALA A 461 12.99 5.17 -5.37
N MET A 462 14.18 4.66 -5.72
CA MET A 462 15.28 4.43 -4.76
C MET A 462 15.74 5.75 -4.12
N ALA A 463 15.96 6.79 -4.91
CA ALA A 463 16.38 8.10 -4.39
C ALA A 463 15.34 8.69 -3.43
N LEU A 464 14.05 8.69 -3.82
CA LEU A 464 12.96 9.19 -2.97
C LEU A 464 12.73 8.30 -1.75
N GLY A 465 12.88 6.97 -1.88
CA GLY A 465 12.77 6.03 -0.76
C GLY A 465 13.85 6.25 0.31
N LEU A 466 15.05 6.63 -0.09
CA LEU A 466 16.13 7.00 0.83
C LEU A 466 15.84 8.33 1.55
N LEU A 467 15.24 9.30 0.86
CA LEU A 467 14.82 10.57 1.44
C LEU A 467 13.71 10.40 2.49
N CYS A 468 12.77 9.47 2.25
CA CYS A 468 11.62 9.20 3.11
C CYS A 468 11.82 8.03 4.07
N ARG A 469 13.06 7.59 4.32
CA ARG A 469 13.40 6.34 5.03
C ARG A 469 12.84 6.23 6.45
N ASP A 470 12.64 7.36 7.12
CA ASP A 470 12.19 7.41 8.52
C ASP A 470 10.65 7.48 8.65
N LEU A 471 9.93 7.41 7.51
CA LEU A 471 8.47 7.48 7.47
C LEU A 471 7.83 6.09 7.42
N ASN A 472 6.61 6.01 7.95
CA ASN A 472 5.83 4.78 7.86
C ASN A 472 5.32 4.56 6.42
N ALA A 473 5.41 3.31 5.95
CA ALA A 473 5.01 2.96 4.58
C ALA A 473 3.51 3.20 4.31
N SER A 474 2.60 2.96 5.26
CA SER A 474 1.16 3.22 5.07
C SER A 474 0.85 4.71 4.96
N PHE A 475 1.55 5.54 5.73
CA PHE A 475 1.44 6.99 5.64
C PHE A 475 1.82 7.50 4.24
N LEU A 476 2.95 7.02 3.69
CA LEU A 476 3.40 7.38 2.34
C LEU A 476 2.44 6.92 1.24
N VAL A 477 1.83 5.73 1.40
CA VAL A 477 0.79 5.26 0.47
C VAL A 477 -0.44 6.16 0.51
N GLY A 478 -0.78 6.75 1.65
CA GLY A 478 -1.84 7.76 1.76
C GLY A 478 -1.64 8.91 0.77
N TRP A 479 -0.41 9.41 0.60
CA TRP A 479 -0.08 10.44 -0.40
C TRP A 479 -0.28 9.95 -1.83
N ALA A 480 0.19 8.73 -2.15
CA ALA A 480 -0.01 8.15 -3.47
C ALA A 480 -1.50 8.02 -3.82
N PHE A 481 -2.33 7.67 -2.83
CA PHE A 481 -3.78 7.53 -3.02
C PHE A 481 -4.49 8.88 -3.19
N ASN A 482 -4.06 9.92 -2.47
CA ASN A 482 -4.53 11.28 -2.70
C ASN A 482 -4.30 11.72 -4.15
N VAL A 483 -3.09 11.48 -4.67
CA VAL A 483 -2.72 11.82 -6.05
C VAL A 483 -3.53 10.98 -7.05
N ALA A 484 -3.64 9.67 -6.83
CA ALA A 484 -4.40 8.78 -7.72
C ALA A 484 -5.89 9.13 -7.76
N ALA A 485 -6.52 9.36 -6.59
CA ALA A 485 -7.92 9.74 -6.50
C ALA A 485 -8.20 11.06 -7.22
N SER A 486 -7.35 12.07 -6.98
CA SER A 486 -7.55 13.41 -7.52
C SER A 486 -7.37 13.47 -9.04
N ALA A 487 -6.34 12.76 -9.56
CA ALA A 487 -6.04 12.77 -10.99
C ALA A 487 -6.95 11.84 -11.79
N ASN A 488 -7.15 10.59 -11.31
CA ASN A 488 -7.71 9.54 -12.15
C ASN A 488 -9.22 9.35 -11.96
N LEU A 489 -9.77 9.53 -10.75
CA LEU A 489 -11.17 9.22 -10.49
C LEU A 489 -12.13 10.13 -11.27
N PRO A 490 -11.99 11.48 -11.24
CA PRO A 490 -12.88 12.35 -12.01
C PRO A 490 -12.87 12.00 -13.49
N ALA A 491 -11.68 11.79 -14.06
CA ALA A 491 -11.51 11.41 -15.46
C ALA A 491 -12.17 10.06 -15.78
N LEU A 492 -12.02 9.08 -14.90
CA LEU A 492 -12.62 7.75 -15.04
C LEU A 492 -14.15 7.84 -15.00
N LEU A 493 -14.72 8.53 -14.02
CA LEU A 493 -16.19 8.71 -13.91
C LEU A 493 -16.76 9.48 -15.11
N MET A 494 -16.08 10.54 -15.56
CA MET A 494 -16.46 11.27 -16.77
C MET A 494 -16.42 10.36 -18.00
N ALA A 495 -15.38 9.54 -18.15
CA ALA A 495 -15.25 8.64 -19.28
C ALA A 495 -16.32 7.52 -19.26
N LEU A 496 -16.65 6.98 -18.09
CA LEU A 496 -17.59 5.88 -17.96
C LEU A 496 -19.06 6.30 -18.01
N PHE A 497 -19.42 7.38 -17.33
CA PHE A 497 -20.81 7.68 -17.01
C PHE A 497 -21.33 8.99 -17.59
N TRP A 498 -20.47 9.95 -17.93
CA TRP A 498 -20.94 11.25 -18.37
C TRP A 498 -20.90 11.41 -19.90
N ARG A 499 -22.07 11.33 -20.53
CA ARG A 499 -22.21 11.39 -22.00
C ARG A 499 -21.68 12.69 -22.64
N ARG A 500 -21.70 13.82 -21.92
CA ARG A 500 -21.25 15.12 -22.41
C ARG A 500 -19.74 15.36 -22.23
N ALA A 501 -19.01 14.43 -21.60
CA ALA A 501 -17.56 14.55 -21.43
C ALA A 501 -16.86 14.64 -22.80
N THR A 502 -15.86 15.53 -22.88
CA THR A 502 -14.97 15.68 -24.04
C THR A 502 -13.56 15.22 -23.70
N GLY A 503 -12.76 14.84 -24.71
CA GLY A 503 -11.36 14.48 -24.51
C GLY A 503 -10.54 15.61 -23.87
N ALA A 504 -10.79 16.85 -24.25
CA ALA A 504 -10.17 18.03 -23.64
C ALA A 504 -10.53 18.17 -22.15
N GLY A 505 -11.83 17.96 -21.79
CA GLY A 505 -12.29 18.02 -20.41
C GLY A 505 -11.69 16.91 -19.54
N VAL A 506 -11.64 15.67 -20.04
CA VAL A 506 -11.02 14.56 -19.33
C VAL A 506 -9.53 14.78 -19.10
N ALA A 507 -8.79 15.23 -20.12
CA ALA A 507 -7.39 15.58 -19.97
C ALA A 507 -7.18 16.73 -18.95
N ALA A 508 -8.03 17.75 -18.98
CA ALA A 508 -7.99 18.87 -18.03
C ALA A 508 -8.28 18.41 -16.60
N ALA A 509 -9.24 17.49 -16.39
CA ALA A 509 -9.52 16.88 -15.09
C ALA A 509 -8.31 16.17 -14.51
N ILE A 510 -7.62 15.35 -15.32
CA ILE A 510 -6.40 14.64 -14.90
C ILE A 510 -5.31 15.63 -14.50
N VAL A 511 -5.03 16.62 -15.35
CA VAL A 511 -3.96 17.58 -15.10
C VAL A 511 -4.26 18.44 -13.87
N ALA A 512 -5.49 18.96 -13.76
CA ALA A 512 -5.90 19.78 -12.61
C ALA A 512 -5.84 18.98 -11.30
N GLY A 513 -6.38 17.74 -11.29
CA GLY A 513 -6.32 16.87 -10.12
C GLY A 513 -4.89 16.49 -9.75
N LEU A 514 -4.04 16.18 -10.74
CA LEU A 514 -2.64 15.84 -10.52
C LEU A 514 -1.84 17.00 -9.93
N VAL A 515 -1.89 18.16 -10.56
CA VAL A 515 -1.12 19.34 -10.17
C VAL A 515 -1.58 19.86 -8.81
N SER A 516 -2.88 19.97 -8.59
CA SER A 516 -3.42 20.44 -7.31
C SER A 516 -3.09 19.49 -6.16
N SER A 517 -3.19 18.18 -6.36
CA SER A 517 -2.90 17.20 -5.31
C SER A 517 -1.40 17.13 -5.00
N LEU A 518 -0.54 17.15 -6.01
CA LEU A 518 0.91 17.20 -5.82
C LEU A 518 1.33 18.49 -5.11
N GLY A 519 0.87 19.64 -5.59
CA GLY A 519 1.15 20.93 -4.97
C GLY A 519 0.74 20.97 -3.51
N TRP A 520 -0.48 20.46 -3.21
CA TRP A 520 -0.96 20.42 -1.83
C TRP A 520 -0.14 19.50 -0.93
N VAL A 521 0.18 18.27 -1.37
CA VAL A 521 1.00 17.32 -0.61
C VAL A 521 2.37 17.91 -0.31
N LEU A 522 3.04 18.48 -1.31
CA LEU A 522 4.36 19.06 -1.16
C LEU A 522 4.38 20.32 -0.25
N LEU A 523 3.27 21.06 -0.19
CA LEU A 523 3.12 22.26 0.65
C LEU A 523 2.42 21.97 1.98
N SER A 524 2.16 20.69 2.30
CA SER A 524 1.46 20.27 3.51
C SER A 524 2.34 20.30 4.76
N LYS A 525 1.69 20.39 5.92
CA LYS A 525 2.34 20.33 7.24
C LYS A 525 3.20 19.07 7.39
N ASP A 526 2.68 17.93 6.95
CA ASP A 526 3.39 16.65 7.02
C ASP A 526 4.66 16.64 6.16
N ALA A 527 4.64 17.24 4.95
CA ALA A 527 5.82 17.33 4.11
C ALA A 527 6.87 18.26 4.73
N PHE A 528 6.44 19.41 5.26
CA PHE A 528 7.34 20.36 5.93
C PHE A 528 8.03 19.72 7.13
N GLU A 529 7.27 19.12 8.04
CA GLU A 529 7.82 18.55 9.27
C GLU A 529 8.62 17.26 9.01
N LYS A 530 8.06 16.33 8.24
CA LYS A 530 8.59 14.96 8.14
C LYS A 530 9.60 14.77 7.02
N VAL A 531 9.54 15.58 5.95
CA VAL A 531 10.43 15.45 4.78
C VAL A 531 11.47 16.56 4.74
N TYR A 532 11.03 17.81 4.91
CA TYR A 532 11.93 18.96 4.80
C TYR A 532 12.63 19.29 6.13
N GLY A 533 12.12 18.79 7.27
CA GLY A 533 12.64 19.15 8.60
C GLY A 533 12.38 20.63 8.98
N LEU A 534 11.37 21.24 8.36
CA LEU A 534 10.95 22.63 8.58
C LEU A 534 9.77 22.69 9.56
N PRO A 535 9.53 23.82 10.22
CA PRO A 535 8.37 23.98 11.10
C PRO A 535 7.04 23.75 10.35
N ALA A 536 6.13 22.98 10.94
CA ALA A 536 4.79 22.74 10.36
C ALA A 536 3.98 24.05 10.23
N ALA A 537 4.33 25.10 10.99
CA ALA A 537 3.68 26.40 10.93
C ALA A 537 3.96 27.15 9.62
N ASP A 538 5.07 26.85 8.94
CA ASP A 538 5.47 27.47 7.69
C ASP A 538 4.80 26.83 6.46
N ALA A 539 4.03 25.74 6.67
CA ALA A 539 3.32 25.06 5.61
C ALA A 539 2.19 25.91 5.03
N LEU A 540 2.11 25.97 3.71
CA LEU A 540 1.10 26.77 3.00
C LEU A 540 -0.26 26.07 2.92
N ALA A 541 -0.30 24.74 2.93
CA ALA A 541 -1.54 23.99 2.91
C ALA A 541 -2.17 23.96 4.32
N PRO A 542 -3.48 24.25 4.46
CA PRO A 542 -4.14 24.37 5.76
C PRO A 542 -4.24 23.02 6.51
N PHE A 543 -4.25 21.91 5.78
CA PHE A 543 -4.26 20.54 6.30
C PHE A 543 -3.48 19.59 5.36
N SER A 544 -3.18 18.37 5.79
CA SER A 544 -2.21 17.52 5.08
C SER A 544 -2.79 16.74 3.90
N GLN A 545 -4.05 16.34 3.95
CA GLN A 545 -4.66 15.41 2.99
C GLN A 545 -5.57 16.13 1.98
N PRO A 546 -5.22 16.25 0.69
CA PRO A 546 -5.91 17.15 -0.24
C PRO A 546 -7.22 16.64 -0.85
N ALA A 547 -7.50 15.33 -0.79
CA ALA A 547 -8.51 14.68 -1.65
C ALA A 547 -9.89 15.32 -1.62
N ILE A 548 -10.36 15.77 -0.45
CA ILE A 548 -11.68 16.40 -0.30
C ILE A 548 -11.82 17.70 -1.12
N VAL A 549 -10.71 18.36 -1.42
CA VAL A 549 -10.65 19.58 -2.24
C VAL A 549 -10.26 19.25 -3.68
N THR A 550 -9.22 18.44 -3.86
CA THR A 550 -8.59 18.26 -5.19
C THR A 550 -9.39 17.32 -6.10
N ILE A 551 -10.14 16.36 -5.55
CA ILE A 551 -11.06 15.52 -6.36
C ILE A 551 -12.18 16.37 -6.95
N PRO A 552 -12.98 17.12 -6.16
CA PRO A 552 -14.01 18.01 -6.71
C PRO A 552 -13.45 19.09 -7.63
N PHE A 553 -12.27 19.65 -7.32
CA PHE A 553 -11.61 20.64 -8.16
C PHE A 553 -11.27 20.06 -9.55
N GLY A 554 -10.63 18.89 -9.61
CA GLY A 554 -10.36 18.20 -10.88
C GLY A 554 -11.63 17.91 -11.67
N ALA A 555 -12.70 17.44 -11.01
CA ALA A 555 -13.99 17.22 -11.63
C ALA A 555 -14.59 18.51 -12.19
N ALA A 556 -14.60 19.59 -11.41
CA ALA A 556 -15.15 20.89 -11.83
C ALA A 556 -14.41 21.46 -13.04
N VAL A 557 -13.08 21.41 -13.06
CA VAL A 557 -12.26 21.82 -14.21
C VAL A 557 -12.59 20.98 -15.43
N GLY A 558 -12.68 19.66 -15.30
CA GLY A 558 -13.04 18.76 -16.39
C GLY A 558 -14.43 19.06 -16.98
N VAL A 559 -15.40 19.31 -16.11
CA VAL A 559 -16.77 19.69 -16.50
C VAL A 559 -16.77 21.03 -17.22
N ALA A 560 -16.13 22.06 -16.67
CA ALA A 560 -16.06 23.39 -17.27
C ALA A 560 -15.43 23.36 -18.65
N VAL A 561 -14.27 22.67 -18.80
CA VAL A 561 -13.60 22.54 -20.10
C VAL A 561 -14.43 21.75 -21.11
N SER A 562 -15.19 20.74 -20.66
CA SER A 562 -16.09 19.97 -21.54
C SER A 562 -17.23 20.83 -22.09
N PHE A 563 -17.72 21.81 -21.31
CA PHE A 563 -18.74 22.75 -21.79
C PHE A 563 -18.17 23.83 -22.70
N LEU A 564 -16.94 24.30 -22.45
CA LEU A 564 -16.27 25.35 -23.24
C LEU A 564 -15.73 24.85 -24.59
N ARG A 565 -15.40 23.56 -24.69
CA ARG A 565 -14.89 22.95 -25.92
C ARG A 565 -15.86 21.91 -26.45
N PRO A 566 -16.61 22.18 -27.53
CA PRO A 566 -17.48 21.21 -28.16
C PRO A 566 -16.70 20.00 -28.64
N ARG A 567 -17.37 18.86 -28.75
CA ARG A 567 -16.79 17.60 -29.23
C ARG A 567 -16.19 17.78 -30.62
N SER A 568 -14.99 17.25 -30.84
CA SER A 568 -14.46 17.07 -32.19
C SER A 568 -15.28 16.02 -32.95
N ALA A 569 -15.35 16.12 -34.27
CA ALA A 569 -16.07 15.15 -35.11
C ALA A 569 -15.55 13.69 -34.94
N GLN A 570 -14.33 13.52 -34.46
CA GLN A 570 -13.72 12.21 -34.15
C GLN A 570 -14.18 11.59 -32.81
N GLU A 571 -14.83 12.36 -31.95
CA GLU A 571 -15.36 11.92 -30.64
C GLU A 571 -16.82 11.45 -30.73
N HIS A 572 -17.42 11.38 -31.92
CA HIS A 572 -18.74 10.77 -32.10
C HIS A 572 -18.58 9.24 -32.03
N PRO A 573 -19.19 8.56 -31.04
CA PRO A 573 -19.48 7.15 -31.21
C PRO A 573 -20.49 7.09 -32.35
N GLY A 574 -20.10 6.51 -33.46
CA GLY A 574 -21.06 6.25 -34.52
C GLY A 574 -22.25 5.51 -33.93
N ASP A 575 -23.47 5.96 -34.22
CA ASP A 575 -24.73 5.24 -34.05
C ASP A 575 -24.78 4.00 -34.97
N GLY A 576 -23.63 3.34 -35.16
CA GLY A 576 -23.37 2.21 -36.06
C GLY A 576 -23.09 0.90 -35.35
N ALA A 577 -23.72 0.65 -34.20
CA ALA A 577 -23.99 -0.73 -33.78
C ALA A 577 -25.35 -1.15 -34.38
N GLY A 578 -25.41 -1.14 -35.73
CA GLY A 578 -26.44 -1.90 -36.45
C GLY A 578 -26.36 -3.33 -35.98
N HIS A 579 -27.48 -3.85 -35.46
CA HIS A 579 -27.73 -5.28 -35.34
C HIS A 579 -27.22 -5.97 -36.63
N PRO A 580 -26.47 -7.04 -36.56
CA PRO A 580 -26.35 -7.91 -37.70
C PRO A 580 -27.77 -8.45 -37.97
N ALA A 581 -28.39 -7.93 -39.04
CA ALA A 581 -29.59 -8.49 -39.60
C ALA A 581 -29.35 -9.96 -39.88
N GLY A 582 -30.30 -10.78 -39.48
CA GLY A 582 -30.26 -12.22 -39.49
C GLY A 582 -29.73 -12.82 -40.79
N GLU A 583 -28.78 -13.70 -40.66
CA GLU A 583 -28.64 -14.80 -41.60
C GLU A 583 -29.89 -15.68 -41.50
N ARG A 584 -30.81 -15.46 -42.43
CA ARG A 584 -31.86 -16.45 -42.76
C ARG A 584 -31.19 -17.62 -43.42
N ALA A 585 -31.55 -18.77 -42.91
CA ALA A 585 -31.23 -20.08 -43.46
C ALA A 585 -31.43 -20.16 -44.99
N GLY A 586 -30.51 -20.77 -45.64
CA GLY A 586 -30.57 -21.43 -46.94
C GLY A 586 -29.65 -22.63 -46.89
#